data_39223916d5c14b9bd243b605a31f7595
#
_entry.id   39223916d5c14b9bd243b605a31f7595
#
_cell.length_a   1.000
_cell.length_b   1.000
_cell.length_c   1.000
_cell.angle_alpha   90.00
_cell.angle_beta   90.00
_cell.angle_gamma   90.00
#
_symmetry.space_group_name_H-M   'P 1'
#
loop_
_entity.id
_entity.type
_entity.pdbx_description
1 polymer ?
#
loop_
_entity_poly.entity_id
_entity_poly.type
_entity_poly.pdbx_seq_one_letter_code
_entity_poly.pdbx_strand_id
1 'polypeptide(L)'
;MKRHIVALAFSFLFATSALSAQTFEEYMVMMDSLSMEPPQIQTDFHRKYKVKNLDYGMTIGIERTPGGRIWNCFVAGGDNEDAYFVLNWSDDNGKTWTDSKYVIDPHDKSLPFARRTIVGQLWTDPLGRLWLFYDQSVTYYYGSSTNWYSICENPDDENPVWSEPKFLGIGCTLNKPTVMSTGEWVLPVSIWDRNTMAYTVLKDVWTDEEFRASKAELDPVRGAHVYVSMDQGKSWTDRGMTRFPHPTFDEHIIIELGDGRWWMTGRVGIGTRNSGIIQSFSSDKGYTWSEPEIYQPHISSRHFITRLASGNLVMVRHGRFDECTKTRTNLTAFISDDDGKTWKGGLLLDDTYDISYPTGFQAPDGYIYVSYDLQRTRRGEIYLVKMTEEDILAGKIVSPEGFLKHLIYKPGKVEKSKANIAYRKANKKNKVK
;
A
#
# COMPACT_ATOMS: atom_id res chain seq x y z
N MET A 1 49.48 -10.95 -5.61
CA MET A 1 49.01 -9.73 -6.31
C MET A 1 47.82 -9.21 -5.55
N LYS A 2 48.00 -8.15 -4.75
CA LYS A 2 46.94 -7.51 -3.96
C LYS A 2 46.25 -6.48 -4.85
N ARG A 3 44.93 -6.63 -5.12
CA ARG A 3 44.10 -5.60 -5.77
C ARG A 3 43.64 -4.63 -4.71
N HIS A 4 44.06 -3.39 -4.81
CA HIS A 4 43.53 -2.28 -4.02
C HIS A 4 42.18 -1.84 -4.61
N ILE A 5 41.17 -1.93 -3.79
CA ILE A 5 39.85 -1.29 -4.03
C ILE A 5 40.00 0.16 -3.56
N VAL A 6 39.96 1.11 -4.50
CA VAL A 6 39.92 2.52 -4.20
C VAL A 6 38.47 2.88 -3.91
N ALA A 7 38.15 3.07 -2.63
CA ALA A 7 36.90 3.70 -2.23
C ALA A 7 37.04 5.22 -2.44
N LEU A 8 36.30 5.77 -3.39
CA LEU A 8 36.14 7.22 -3.53
C LEU A 8 35.18 7.71 -2.43
N ALA A 9 35.75 8.19 -1.33
CA ALA A 9 35.01 8.95 -0.34
C ALA A 9 34.83 10.38 -0.88
N PHE A 10 33.59 10.73 -1.25
CA PHE A 10 33.22 12.13 -1.46
C PHE A 10 33.07 12.82 -0.09
N SER A 11 34.15 13.46 0.35
CA SER A 11 34.10 14.35 1.50
C SER A 11 33.53 15.70 1.04
N PHE A 12 32.27 15.98 1.36
CA PHE A 12 31.72 17.33 1.25
C PHE A 12 32.31 18.20 2.38
N LEU A 13 33.28 19.01 2.04
CA LEU A 13 33.68 20.15 2.87
C LEU A 13 32.57 21.22 2.78
N PHE A 14 31.79 21.37 3.81
CA PHE A 14 30.95 22.55 3.99
C PHE A 14 31.83 23.73 4.41
N ALA A 15 32.25 24.52 3.44
CA ALA A 15 32.74 25.87 3.70
C ALA A 15 31.52 26.74 3.97
N THR A 16 31.51 27.45 5.08
CA THR A 16 30.56 28.53 5.41
C THR A 16 30.79 29.71 4.48
N SER A 17 30.25 29.61 3.27
CA SER A 17 30.05 30.74 2.38
C SER A 17 28.57 31.08 2.34
N ALA A 18 28.23 32.35 2.28
CA ALA A 18 26.84 32.84 2.19
C ALA A 18 26.02 31.93 1.29
N LEU A 19 24.97 31.32 1.83
CA LEU A 19 24.03 30.52 1.08
C LEU A 19 23.44 31.42 -0.01
N SER A 20 23.89 31.25 -1.26
CA SER A 20 23.08 31.66 -2.39
C SER A 20 21.77 30.85 -2.27
N ALA A 21 20.63 31.52 -2.31
CA ALA A 21 19.34 30.81 -2.30
C ALA A 21 19.37 29.80 -3.45
N GLN A 22 19.20 28.51 -3.15
CA GLN A 22 19.10 27.48 -4.17
C GLN A 22 17.87 27.75 -5.02
N THR A 23 17.97 27.50 -6.32
CA THR A 23 16.83 27.65 -7.21
C THR A 23 15.82 26.51 -7.01
N PHE A 24 14.59 26.70 -7.46
CA PHE A 24 13.58 25.67 -7.45
C PHE A 24 14.04 24.40 -8.19
N GLU A 25 14.69 24.57 -9.36
CA GLU A 25 15.22 23.47 -10.16
C GLU A 25 16.30 22.68 -9.41
N GLU A 26 17.20 23.35 -8.69
CA GLU A 26 18.22 22.69 -7.87
C GLU A 26 17.60 21.84 -6.76
N TYR A 27 16.52 22.34 -6.13
CA TYR A 27 15.78 21.55 -5.16
C TYR A 27 15.10 20.33 -5.78
N MET A 28 14.50 20.46 -6.96
CA MET A 28 13.86 19.35 -7.67
C MET A 28 14.87 18.26 -8.04
N VAL A 29 16.03 18.64 -8.56
CA VAL A 29 17.13 17.70 -8.87
C VAL A 29 17.60 16.98 -7.60
N MET A 30 17.71 17.69 -6.48
CA MET A 30 18.08 17.10 -5.20
C MET A 30 17.02 16.10 -4.71
N MET A 31 15.74 16.44 -4.80
CA MET A 31 14.64 15.51 -4.40
C MET A 31 14.63 14.26 -5.28
N ASP A 32 14.87 14.38 -6.58
CA ASP A 32 15.01 13.23 -7.48
C ASP A 32 16.16 12.33 -7.06
N SER A 33 17.33 12.92 -6.82
CA SER A 33 18.51 12.17 -6.36
C SER A 33 18.20 11.42 -5.06
N LEU A 34 17.61 12.09 -4.07
CA LEU A 34 17.27 11.48 -2.78
C LEU A 34 16.21 10.38 -2.91
N SER A 35 15.25 10.51 -3.83
CA SER A 35 14.24 9.48 -4.05
C SER A 35 14.81 8.22 -4.70
N MET A 36 15.93 8.34 -5.42
CA MET A 36 16.63 7.25 -6.11
C MET A 36 17.66 6.54 -5.22
N GLU A 37 17.97 7.05 -4.04
CA GLU A 37 18.83 6.35 -3.09
C GLU A 37 18.06 5.20 -2.44
N PRO A 38 18.63 3.97 -2.38
CA PRO A 38 17.97 2.85 -1.73
C PRO A 38 17.57 3.18 -0.30
N PRO A 39 16.34 2.86 0.14
CA PRO A 39 15.94 3.06 1.52
C PRO A 39 16.73 2.12 2.44
N GLN A 40 17.00 2.57 3.65
CA GLN A 40 17.72 1.76 4.62
C GLN A 40 16.82 0.69 5.24
N ILE A 41 17.33 -0.54 5.29
CA ILE A 41 16.68 -1.66 5.96
C ILE A 41 17.28 -1.78 7.36
N GLN A 42 16.41 -1.84 8.37
CA GLN A 42 16.78 -2.01 9.76
C GLN A 42 16.39 -3.42 10.23
N THR A 43 17.38 -4.24 10.52
CA THR A 43 17.20 -5.58 11.12
C THR A 43 17.59 -5.60 12.59
N ASP A 44 18.43 -4.67 13.04
CA ASP A 44 18.72 -4.43 14.45
C ASP A 44 17.68 -3.51 15.06
N PHE A 45 16.90 -4.06 16.01
CA PHE A 45 15.75 -3.36 16.56
C PHE A 45 16.13 -2.35 17.62
N HIS A 46 16.36 -1.12 17.20
CA HIS A 46 16.36 -0.01 18.11
C HIS A 46 15.05 0.05 18.91
N ARG A 47 15.16 0.42 20.17
CA ARG A 47 14.02 0.58 21.08
C ARG A 47 12.86 1.37 20.47
N LYS A 48 13.15 2.31 19.55
CA LYS A 48 12.12 3.15 18.89
C LYS A 48 11.12 2.35 18.07
N TYR A 49 11.53 1.23 17.46
CA TYR A 49 10.69 0.42 16.59
C TYR A 49 9.83 -0.64 17.31
N LYS A 50 10.01 -0.84 18.60
CA LYS A 50 9.15 -1.76 19.36
C LYS A 50 7.71 -1.27 19.34
N VAL A 51 6.74 -2.16 19.12
CA VAL A 51 5.30 -1.85 19.00
C VAL A 51 4.81 -0.90 20.10
N LYS A 52 5.23 -1.10 21.35
CA LYS A 52 4.91 -0.21 22.48
C LYS A 52 5.41 1.24 22.35
N ASN A 53 6.31 1.50 21.42
CA ASN A 53 6.89 2.82 21.17
C ASN A 53 6.39 3.46 19.88
N LEU A 54 5.68 2.70 19.05
CA LEU A 54 5.07 3.19 17.82
C LEU A 54 3.83 4.05 18.15
N ASP A 55 3.47 4.94 17.24
CA ASP A 55 2.46 5.98 17.45
C ASP A 55 1.36 6.00 16.39
N TYR A 56 1.47 5.14 15.34
CA TYR A 56 0.55 5.11 14.22
C TYR A 56 0.40 3.69 13.69
N GLY A 57 -0.72 3.39 13.01
CA GLY A 57 -0.97 2.12 12.34
C GLY A 57 -1.88 2.30 11.13
N MET A 58 -1.36 1.96 9.94
CA MET A 58 -2.12 1.86 8.70
C MET A 58 -1.74 0.57 7.99
N THR A 59 -2.71 -0.24 7.66
CA THR A 59 -2.49 -1.52 6.98
C THR A 59 -1.87 -1.32 5.60
N ILE A 60 -0.81 -2.05 5.33
CA ILE A 60 -0.15 -2.14 4.02
C ILE A 60 -0.44 -3.49 3.38
N GLY A 61 -0.09 -4.57 4.05
CA GLY A 61 -0.26 -5.90 3.51
C GLY A 61 -0.26 -6.98 4.58
N ILE A 62 -0.95 -8.07 4.29
CA ILE A 62 -0.88 -9.32 5.05
C ILE A 62 -0.68 -10.47 4.08
N GLU A 63 0.17 -11.44 4.44
CA GLU A 63 0.47 -12.57 3.57
C GLU A 63 0.87 -13.81 4.36
N ARG A 64 0.53 -14.99 3.82
CA ARG A 64 0.91 -16.28 4.40
C ARG A 64 2.00 -16.92 3.54
N THR A 65 3.03 -17.42 4.19
CA THR A 65 4.12 -18.16 3.57
C THR A 65 3.89 -19.66 3.61
N PRO A 66 4.59 -20.48 2.79
CA PRO A 66 4.35 -21.92 2.70
C PRO A 66 4.48 -22.68 4.02
N GLY A 67 5.37 -22.26 4.91
CA GLY A 67 5.52 -22.83 6.25
C GLY A 67 4.39 -22.49 7.21
N GLY A 68 3.49 -21.59 6.80
CA GLY A 68 2.30 -21.22 7.56
C GLY A 68 2.40 -19.94 8.38
N ARG A 69 3.56 -19.30 8.39
CA ARG A 69 3.74 -17.98 9.01
C ARG A 69 2.90 -16.93 8.30
N ILE A 70 2.23 -16.08 9.06
CA ILE A 70 1.49 -14.93 8.54
C ILE A 70 2.28 -13.67 8.83
N TRP A 71 2.73 -12.99 7.78
CA TRP A 71 3.39 -11.70 7.84
C TRP A 71 2.39 -10.56 7.74
N ASN A 72 2.62 -9.51 8.52
CA ASN A 72 1.85 -8.26 8.47
C ASN A 72 2.81 -7.09 8.30
N CYS A 73 2.48 -6.20 7.36
CA CYS A 73 3.18 -4.96 7.12
C CYS A 73 2.24 -3.79 7.36
N PHE A 74 2.74 -2.77 8.06
CA PHE A 74 1.98 -1.55 8.36
C PHE A 74 2.88 -0.32 8.41
N VAL A 75 2.26 0.84 8.21
CA VAL A 75 2.91 2.14 8.37
C VAL A 75 2.91 2.54 9.84
N ALA A 76 4.05 3.02 10.31
CA ALA A 76 4.20 3.81 11.53
C ALA A 76 4.64 5.25 11.17
N GLY A 77 4.63 6.17 12.15
CA GLY A 77 5.02 7.57 11.97
C GLY A 77 3.88 8.49 11.51
N GLY A 78 3.04 8.04 10.56
CA GLY A 78 1.90 8.83 10.10
C GLY A 78 1.55 8.58 8.63
N ASP A 79 0.43 9.13 8.17
CA ASP A 79 0.07 9.26 6.77
C ASP A 79 0.60 10.62 6.25
N ASN A 80 1.91 10.75 6.29
CA ASN A 80 2.64 11.98 5.97
C ASN A 80 4.14 11.70 5.73
N GLU A 81 4.98 12.73 5.76
CA GLU A 81 6.43 12.63 5.57
C GLU A 81 7.18 11.86 6.66
N ASP A 82 6.55 11.57 7.79
CA ASP A 82 7.13 10.77 8.87
C ASP A 82 6.89 9.24 8.69
N ALA A 83 6.28 8.81 7.58
CA ALA A 83 5.89 7.42 7.32
C ALA A 83 7.07 6.50 7.08
N TYR A 84 7.03 5.31 7.69
CA TYR A 84 7.95 4.21 7.46
C TYR A 84 7.26 2.86 7.68
N PHE A 85 7.82 1.77 7.16
CA PHE A 85 7.23 0.44 7.26
C PHE A 85 7.79 -0.36 8.44
N VAL A 86 6.89 -1.09 9.08
CA VAL A 86 7.20 -2.07 10.13
C VAL A 86 6.50 -3.39 9.78
N LEU A 87 7.26 -4.48 9.92
CA LEU A 87 6.75 -5.83 9.74
C LEU A 87 6.83 -6.62 11.03
N ASN A 88 5.82 -7.45 11.26
CA ASN A 88 5.79 -8.48 12.28
C ASN A 88 5.08 -9.73 11.74
N TRP A 89 5.09 -10.82 12.50
CA TRP A 89 4.46 -12.05 12.06
C TRP A 89 3.76 -12.82 13.18
N SER A 90 2.94 -13.77 12.76
CA SER A 90 2.29 -14.78 13.59
C SER A 90 2.64 -16.18 13.08
N ASP A 91 2.96 -17.10 14.00
CA ASP A 91 3.23 -18.52 13.72
C ASP A 91 2.07 -19.43 14.20
N ASP A 92 0.95 -18.86 14.62
CA ASP A 92 -0.21 -19.57 15.22
C ASP A 92 -1.55 -19.20 14.55
N ASN A 93 -1.53 -19.00 13.23
CA ASN A 93 -2.72 -18.64 12.43
C ASN A 93 -3.35 -17.29 12.82
N GLY A 94 -2.53 -16.33 13.21
CA GLY A 94 -2.97 -14.96 13.51
C GLY A 94 -3.48 -14.76 14.94
N LYS A 95 -3.34 -15.73 15.83
CA LYS A 95 -3.81 -15.62 17.23
C LYS A 95 -2.89 -14.72 18.06
N THR A 96 -1.57 -14.89 17.92
CA THR A 96 -0.57 -14.03 18.58
C THR A 96 0.43 -13.49 17.58
N TRP A 97 1.02 -12.32 17.90
CA TRP A 97 1.89 -11.58 17.00
C TRP A 97 3.19 -11.19 17.70
N THR A 98 4.27 -11.30 16.97
CA THR A 98 5.59 -10.88 17.45
C THR A 98 5.65 -9.34 17.60
N ASP A 99 6.66 -8.84 18.30
CA ASP A 99 7.09 -7.44 18.18
C ASP A 99 7.65 -7.20 16.76
N SER A 100 8.01 -5.96 16.43
CA SER A 100 8.60 -5.60 15.15
C SER A 100 9.80 -6.49 14.79
N LYS A 101 9.89 -6.94 13.54
CA LYS A 101 10.90 -7.88 13.06
C LYS A 101 11.71 -7.36 11.88
N TYR A 102 11.15 -6.42 11.12
CA TYR A 102 11.78 -5.84 9.95
C TYR A 102 11.25 -4.42 9.76
N VAL A 103 12.11 -3.48 9.43
CA VAL A 103 11.73 -2.07 9.31
C VAL A 103 12.39 -1.47 8.07
N ILE A 104 11.61 -0.78 7.26
CA ILE A 104 12.12 0.10 6.19
C ILE A 104 11.86 1.53 6.66
N ASP A 105 12.92 2.19 7.12
CA ASP A 105 12.87 3.57 7.60
C ASP A 105 13.84 4.42 6.76
N PRO A 106 13.33 5.19 5.78
CA PRO A 106 14.17 6.00 4.91
C PRO A 106 14.61 7.31 5.54
N HIS A 107 14.22 7.59 6.79
CA HIS A 107 14.53 8.84 7.45
C HIS A 107 16.01 8.93 7.82
N ASP A 108 16.62 10.00 7.35
CA ASP A 108 17.96 10.42 7.73
C ASP A 108 17.95 11.92 8.06
N LYS A 109 18.31 12.25 9.30
CA LYS A 109 18.33 13.64 9.79
C LYS A 109 19.43 14.51 9.18
N SER A 110 20.41 13.89 8.53
CA SER A 110 21.46 14.61 7.80
C SER A 110 20.99 15.14 6.46
N LEU A 111 19.86 14.61 5.93
CA LEU A 111 19.30 15.02 4.66
C LEU A 111 18.51 16.31 4.78
N PRO A 112 18.52 17.17 3.75
CA PRO A 112 17.78 18.43 3.73
C PRO A 112 16.27 18.23 3.67
N PHE A 113 15.80 17.08 3.20
CA PHE A 113 14.39 16.72 3.09
C PHE A 113 14.11 15.36 3.72
N ALA A 114 12.94 15.22 4.32
CA ALA A 114 12.46 13.92 4.78
C ALA A 114 12.13 13.04 3.57
N ARG A 115 12.63 11.80 3.61
CA ARG A 115 12.15 10.72 2.74
C ARG A 115 11.11 9.90 3.51
N ARG A 116 10.14 9.34 2.82
CA ARG A 116 9.11 8.50 3.43
C ARG A 116 8.84 7.24 2.62
N THR A 117 8.35 6.20 3.29
CA THR A 117 7.78 4.98 2.70
C THR A 117 6.38 4.83 3.26
N ILE A 118 5.35 4.90 2.40
CA ILE A 118 3.95 5.00 2.86
C ILE A 118 3.00 4.02 2.19
N VAL A 119 3.28 3.59 0.97
CA VAL A 119 2.48 2.62 0.24
C VAL A 119 3.31 1.45 -0.24
N GLY A 120 2.71 0.27 -0.25
CA GLY A 120 3.39 -0.96 -0.62
C GLY A 120 2.46 -2.16 -0.52
N GLN A 121 3.04 -3.37 -0.65
CA GLN A 121 2.29 -4.60 -0.52
C GLN A 121 3.21 -5.79 -0.21
N LEU A 122 2.72 -6.72 0.60
CA LEU A 122 3.29 -8.06 0.77
C LEU A 122 2.68 -9.03 -0.23
N TRP A 123 3.50 -9.94 -0.73
CA TRP A 123 3.06 -11.00 -1.63
C TRP A 123 3.95 -12.23 -1.53
N THR A 124 3.37 -13.41 -1.34
CA THR A 124 4.08 -14.68 -1.47
C THR A 124 3.91 -15.18 -2.88
N ASP A 125 5.02 -15.36 -3.58
CA ASP A 125 5.01 -15.81 -4.96
C ASP A 125 4.82 -17.35 -5.08
N PRO A 126 4.54 -17.89 -6.27
CA PRO A 126 4.37 -19.33 -6.47
C PRO A 126 5.60 -20.19 -6.12
N LEU A 127 6.77 -19.58 -5.95
CA LEU A 127 8.01 -20.25 -5.53
C LEU A 127 8.19 -20.26 -4.01
N GLY A 128 7.25 -19.65 -3.28
CA GLY A 128 7.27 -19.57 -1.81
C GLY A 128 8.10 -18.42 -1.24
N ARG A 129 8.61 -17.52 -2.08
CA ARG A 129 9.36 -16.34 -1.64
C ARG A 129 8.41 -15.25 -1.21
N LEU A 130 8.76 -14.53 -0.15
CA LEU A 130 7.99 -13.38 0.30
C LEU A 130 8.57 -12.10 -0.28
N TRP A 131 7.76 -11.36 -1.01
CA TRP A 131 8.06 -10.05 -1.58
C TRP A 131 7.45 -8.95 -0.73
N LEU A 132 8.22 -7.89 -0.55
CA LEU A 132 7.73 -6.61 -0.07
C LEU A 132 8.00 -5.57 -1.14
N PHE A 133 6.92 -5.07 -1.75
CA PHE A 133 6.96 -3.88 -2.60
C PHE A 133 6.73 -2.64 -1.72
N TYR A 134 7.43 -1.55 -2.02
CA TYR A 134 7.31 -0.30 -1.26
C TYR A 134 7.74 0.89 -2.10
N ASP A 135 7.10 2.03 -1.84
CA ASP A 135 7.47 3.29 -2.46
C ASP A 135 8.47 4.07 -1.61
N GLN A 136 9.16 4.99 -2.24
CA GLN A 136 9.90 6.05 -1.60
C GLN A 136 9.62 7.38 -2.30
N SER A 137 9.32 8.41 -1.53
CA SER A 137 9.19 9.77 -2.00
C SER A 137 9.85 10.73 -1.03
N VAL A 138 10.14 11.93 -1.51
CA VAL A 138 10.64 13.05 -0.71
C VAL A 138 9.44 13.89 -0.29
N THR A 139 9.42 14.39 0.94
CA THR A 139 8.24 14.98 1.57
C THR A 139 7.05 14.00 1.57
N TYR A 140 5.81 14.45 1.53
CA TYR A 140 4.68 13.54 1.33
C TYR A 140 4.63 13.00 -0.10
N TYR A 141 4.51 13.89 -1.09
CA TYR A 141 4.56 13.54 -2.51
C TYR A 141 4.85 14.81 -3.34
N TYR A 142 6.05 14.89 -3.87
CA TYR A 142 6.50 16.05 -4.66
C TYR A 142 6.20 15.94 -6.17
N GLY A 143 5.32 15.01 -6.55
CA GLY A 143 4.92 14.74 -7.94
C GLY A 143 5.60 13.52 -8.55
N SER A 144 6.52 12.89 -7.81
CA SER A 144 7.17 11.63 -8.16
C SER A 144 7.32 10.74 -6.92
N SER A 145 7.36 9.44 -7.12
CA SER A 145 7.80 8.43 -6.17
C SER A 145 8.56 7.34 -6.90
N THR A 146 9.47 6.69 -6.20
CA THR A 146 10.20 5.52 -6.70
C THR A 146 9.64 4.26 -6.08
N ASN A 147 9.53 3.22 -6.88
CA ASN A 147 9.01 1.92 -6.48
C ASN A 147 10.16 0.93 -6.32
N TRP A 148 10.19 0.25 -5.20
CA TRP A 148 11.25 -0.66 -4.78
C TRP A 148 10.67 -2.00 -4.37
N TYR A 149 11.51 -3.03 -4.31
CA TYR A 149 11.16 -4.29 -3.68
C TYR A 149 12.35 -4.94 -2.99
N SER A 150 12.04 -5.75 -1.99
CA SER A 150 12.95 -6.70 -1.34
C SER A 150 12.30 -8.06 -1.30
N ILE A 151 13.12 -9.12 -1.36
CA ILE A 151 12.67 -10.52 -1.38
C ILE A 151 13.28 -11.24 -0.19
N CYS A 152 12.46 -12.01 0.51
CA CYS A 152 12.88 -12.98 1.51
C CYS A 152 12.74 -14.39 0.94
N GLU A 153 13.85 -15.09 0.72
CA GLU A 153 13.88 -16.45 0.17
C GLU A 153 13.53 -17.51 1.23
N ASN A 154 13.64 -17.16 2.50
CA ASN A 154 13.44 -18.05 3.66
C ASN A 154 12.47 -17.43 4.70
N PRO A 155 11.24 -17.05 4.30
CA PRO A 155 10.36 -16.25 5.14
C PRO A 155 9.82 -16.98 6.39
N ASP A 156 9.94 -18.31 6.42
CA ASP A 156 9.49 -19.16 7.55
C ASP A 156 10.63 -19.49 8.53
N ASP A 157 11.87 -19.09 8.26
CA ASP A 157 12.99 -19.32 9.16
C ASP A 157 12.88 -18.48 10.44
N GLU A 158 13.58 -18.88 11.49
CA GLU A 158 13.70 -18.11 12.73
C GLU A 158 14.32 -16.74 12.49
N ASN A 159 15.30 -16.67 11.57
CA ASN A 159 16.02 -15.47 11.16
C ASN A 159 15.88 -15.26 9.64
N PRO A 160 14.75 -14.76 9.17
CA PRO A 160 14.54 -14.54 7.74
C PRO A 160 15.47 -13.45 7.20
N VAL A 161 16.03 -13.71 6.01
CA VAL A 161 16.96 -12.81 5.36
C VAL A 161 16.31 -12.15 4.14
N TRP A 162 16.29 -10.83 4.14
CA TRP A 162 15.76 -10.03 3.06
C TRP A 162 16.89 -9.55 2.12
N SER A 163 16.61 -9.54 0.83
CA SER A 163 17.53 -8.94 -0.13
C SER A 163 17.66 -7.43 0.09
N GLU A 164 18.77 -6.87 -0.36
CA GLU A 164 18.89 -5.42 -0.51
C GLU A 164 17.75 -4.86 -1.37
N PRO A 165 17.37 -3.59 -1.18
CA PRO A 165 16.37 -2.91 -2.00
C PRO A 165 16.74 -2.95 -3.48
N LYS A 166 15.78 -3.34 -4.32
CA LYS A 166 15.92 -3.31 -5.78
C LYS A 166 14.94 -2.30 -6.36
N PHE A 167 15.46 -1.42 -7.21
CA PHE A 167 14.66 -0.43 -7.91
C PHE A 167 13.78 -1.10 -8.97
N LEU A 168 12.48 -0.81 -8.93
CA LEU A 168 11.51 -1.33 -9.89
C LEU A 168 11.19 -0.32 -11.00
N GLY A 169 11.06 0.96 -10.64
CA GLY A 169 10.66 2.02 -11.56
C GLY A 169 10.12 3.25 -10.84
N ILE A 170 9.56 4.17 -11.60
CA ILE A 170 8.80 5.31 -11.07
C ILE A 170 7.37 4.86 -10.76
N GLY A 171 6.78 5.39 -9.69
CA GLY A 171 5.44 5.05 -9.24
C GLY A 171 5.42 4.31 -7.92
N CYS A 172 4.32 3.64 -7.65
CA CYS A 172 4.12 2.89 -6.41
C CYS A 172 3.17 1.70 -6.60
N THR A 173 3.37 0.66 -5.80
CA THR A 173 2.55 -0.54 -5.75
C THR A 173 1.68 -0.51 -4.50
N LEU A 174 0.34 -0.65 -4.65
CA LEU A 174 -0.60 -0.65 -3.53
C LEU A 174 -1.36 -1.97 -3.38
N ASN A 175 -1.32 -2.83 -4.40
CA ASN A 175 -2.00 -4.12 -4.39
C ASN A 175 -1.06 -5.24 -4.85
N LYS A 176 -1.46 -6.50 -4.55
CA LYS A 176 -0.67 -7.69 -4.82
C LYS A 176 -0.54 -7.96 -6.32
N PRO A 177 0.58 -8.55 -6.75
CA PRO A 177 0.64 -9.17 -8.05
C PRO A 177 -0.42 -10.26 -8.23
N THR A 178 -0.89 -10.43 -9.46
CA THR A 178 -1.73 -11.56 -9.86
C THR A 178 -0.92 -12.47 -10.78
N VAL A 179 -0.96 -13.77 -10.51
CA VAL A 179 -0.40 -14.79 -11.41
C VAL A 179 -1.49 -15.18 -12.38
N MET A 180 -1.26 -14.95 -13.67
CA MET A 180 -2.21 -15.26 -14.74
C MET A 180 -2.14 -16.74 -15.14
N SER A 181 -3.19 -17.27 -15.74
CA SER A 181 -3.26 -18.68 -16.18
C SER A 181 -2.15 -19.06 -17.15
N THR A 182 -1.61 -18.09 -17.87
CA THR A 182 -0.48 -18.24 -18.81
C THR A 182 0.89 -18.15 -18.13
N GLY A 183 0.94 -17.97 -16.79
CA GLY A 183 2.17 -17.93 -15.99
C GLY A 183 2.80 -16.55 -15.85
N GLU A 184 2.24 -15.52 -16.45
CA GLU A 184 2.68 -14.14 -16.31
C GLU A 184 2.36 -13.64 -14.88
N TRP A 185 3.31 -12.93 -14.28
CA TRP A 185 3.08 -12.19 -13.04
C TRP A 185 2.75 -10.75 -13.37
N VAL A 186 1.63 -10.28 -12.92
CA VAL A 186 1.09 -8.96 -13.26
C VAL A 186 1.00 -8.11 -12.02
N LEU A 187 1.79 -7.03 -11.98
CA LEU A 187 1.92 -6.11 -10.86
C LEU A 187 1.24 -4.79 -11.19
N PRO A 188 0.26 -4.34 -10.39
CA PRO A 188 -0.31 -3.00 -10.52
C PRO A 188 0.66 -1.95 -9.98
N VAL A 189 1.02 -0.98 -10.83
CA VAL A 189 1.89 0.15 -10.47
C VAL A 189 1.17 1.45 -10.82
N SER A 190 1.08 2.37 -9.87
CA SER A 190 0.42 3.66 -10.09
C SER A 190 1.44 4.80 -10.14
N ILE A 191 1.36 5.65 -11.14
CA ILE A 191 2.00 6.97 -11.17
C ILE A 191 0.91 7.98 -10.86
N TRP A 192 0.89 8.46 -9.62
CA TRP A 192 -0.21 9.27 -9.11
C TRP A 192 -0.39 10.58 -9.85
N ASP A 193 -1.65 10.99 -9.91
CA ASP A 193 -2.05 12.26 -10.52
C ASP A 193 -1.51 13.47 -9.74
N ARG A 194 -1.36 14.59 -10.44
CA ARG A 194 -0.90 15.87 -9.86
C ARG A 194 -1.79 16.39 -8.74
N ASN A 195 -3.08 16.07 -8.76
CA ASN A 195 -4.02 16.50 -7.72
C ASN A 195 -3.70 15.90 -6.34
N THR A 196 -2.87 14.86 -6.28
CA THR A 196 -2.39 14.24 -5.05
C THR A 196 -1.10 14.85 -4.51
N MET A 197 -0.46 15.76 -5.25
CA MET A 197 0.76 16.44 -4.81
C MET A 197 0.51 17.22 -3.52
N ALA A 198 1.35 16.95 -2.53
CA ALA A 198 1.30 17.62 -1.24
C ALA A 198 2.70 17.74 -0.65
N TYR A 199 2.98 18.88 -0.07
CA TYR A 199 4.23 19.16 0.62
C TYR A 199 3.93 19.89 1.93
N THR A 200 4.74 19.62 2.92
CA THR A 200 4.61 20.25 4.24
C THR A 200 5.74 21.21 4.56
N VAL A 201 6.81 21.13 3.80
CA VAL A 201 8.07 21.86 4.04
C VAL A 201 8.39 22.72 2.82
N LEU A 202 8.95 23.90 3.01
CA LEU A 202 9.52 24.78 1.99
C LEU A 202 8.58 25.85 1.40
N LYS A 203 7.48 26.19 2.10
CA LYS A 203 6.62 27.33 1.70
C LYS A 203 7.36 28.66 1.57
N ASP A 204 8.52 28.78 2.19
CA ASP A 204 9.37 29.96 2.17
C ASP A 204 10.39 29.93 1.01
N VAL A 205 10.45 28.83 0.25
CA VAL A 205 11.47 28.59 -0.79
C VAL A 205 10.89 28.63 -2.19
N TRP A 206 9.64 28.21 -2.39
CA TRP A 206 8.94 28.23 -3.67
C TRP A 206 7.45 28.54 -3.52
N THR A 207 6.83 28.94 -4.62
CA THR A 207 5.40 29.19 -4.69
C THR A 207 4.61 27.88 -4.87
N ASP A 208 3.32 27.90 -4.51
CA ASP A 208 2.40 26.79 -4.81
C ASP A 208 2.30 26.52 -6.33
N GLU A 209 2.43 27.55 -7.16
CA GLU A 209 2.38 27.44 -8.61
C GLU A 209 3.61 26.69 -9.16
N GLU A 210 4.82 27.07 -8.76
CA GLU A 210 6.07 26.40 -9.13
C GLU A 210 6.03 24.93 -8.72
N PHE A 211 5.60 24.64 -7.47
CA PHE A 211 5.51 23.28 -7.00
C PHE A 211 4.51 22.45 -7.82
N ARG A 212 3.30 22.98 -8.08
CA ARG A 212 2.30 22.28 -8.88
C ARG A 212 2.67 22.17 -10.35
N ALA A 213 3.49 23.05 -10.88
CA ALA A 213 4.03 22.96 -12.24
C ALA A 213 5.17 21.94 -12.38
N SER A 214 5.79 21.53 -11.25
CA SER A 214 6.89 20.57 -11.29
C SER A 214 6.46 19.19 -11.77
N LYS A 215 7.41 18.41 -12.29
CA LYS A 215 7.18 17.05 -12.77
C LYS A 215 6.14 16.92 -13.89
N ALA A 216 6.04 17.96 -14.75
CA ALA A 216 5.16 17.95 -15.92
C ALA A 216 5.55 16.88 -16.94
N GLU A 217 6.81 16.51 -16.99
CA GLU A 217 7.34 15.44 -17.82
C GLU A 217 6.72 14.07 -17.54
N LEU A 218 6.18 13.86 -16.33
CA LEU A 218 5.46 12.63 -15.98
C LEU A 218 3.98 12.64 -16.38
N ASP A 219 3.39 13.78 -16.73
CA ASP A 219 1.96 13.87 -17.05
C ASP A 219 1.52 12.94 -18.18
N PRO A 220 2.32 12.69 -19.23
CA PRO A 220 1.95 11.73 -20.27
C PRO A 220 1.84 10.29 -19.79
N VAL A 221 2.46 9.94 -18.65
CA VAL A 221 2.51 8.59 -18.11
C VAL A 221 1.85 8.44 -16.75
N ARG A 222 1.13 9.46 -16.24
CA ARG A 222 0.36 9.31 -14.99
C ARG A 222 -0.85 8.42 -15.20
N GLY A 223 -1.09 7.49 -14.26
CA GLY A 223 -2.23 6.57 -14.27
C GLY A 223 -1.93 5.19 -13.72
N ALA A 224 -2.84 4.27 -13.99
CA ALA A 224 -2.82 2.87 -13.55
C ALA A 224 -2.05 2.00 -14.55
N HIS A 225 -0.79 1.70 -14.25
CA HIS A 225 0.12 0.90 -15.07
C HIS A 225 0.04 -0.59 -14.75
N VAL A 226 0.47 -1.38 -15.71
CA VAL A 226 0.55 -2.84 -15.62
C VAL A 226 1.98 -3.27 -15.89
N TYR A 227 2.69 -3.65 -14.85
CA TYR A 227 4.03 -4.24 -14.97
C TYR A 227 3.91 -5.75 -15.05
N VAL A 228 4.63 -6.37 -15.97
CA VAL A 228 4.57 -7.81 -16.22
C VAL A 228 5.94 -8.44 -16.12
N SER A 229 6.02 -9.56 -15.41
CA SER A 229 7.18 -10.44 -15.39
C SER A 229 6.83 -11.75 -16.09
N MET A 230 7.70 -12.16 -17.05
CA MET A 230 7.63 -13.44 -17.78
C MET A 230 8.65 -14.45 -17.25
N ASP A 231 9.46 -14.06 -16.26
CA ASP A 231 10.64 -14.78 -15.78
C ASP A 231 10.66 -14.96 -14.25
N GLN A 232 9.45 -15.05 -13.67
CA GLN A 232 9.24 -15.27 -12.23
C GLN A 232 9.85 -14.18 -11.36
N GLY A 233 9.67 -12.93 -11.78
CA GLY A 233 10.07 -11.74 -11.03
C GLY A 233 11.54 -11.33 -11.17
N LYS A 234 12.31 -11.97 -12.07
CA LYS A 234 13.70 -11.55 -12.33
C LYS A 234 13.75 -10.20 -13.03
N SER A 235 12.80 -9.96 -13.94
CA SER A 235 12.60 -8.67 -14.60
C SER A 235 11.13 -8.31 -14.70
N TRP A 236 10.85 -7.00 -14.78
CA TRP A 236 9.52 -6.42 -14.91
C TRP A 236 9.52 -5.42 -16.06
N THR A 237 8.47 -5.46 -16.85
CA THR A 237 8.27 -4.55 -17.99
C THR A 237 6.94 -3.86 -17.88
N ASP A 238 6.92 -2.54 -18.00
CA ASP A 238 5.68 -1.76 -18.15
C ASP A 238 5.04 -2.13 -19.49
N ARG A 239 3.85 -2.74 -19.45
CA ARG A 239 3.17 -3.26 -20.62
C ARG A 239 2.12 -2.31 -21.17
N GLY A 240 1.49 -1.55 -20.31
CA GLY A 240 0.44 -0.61 -20.68
C GLY A 240 -0.21 0.05 -19.47
N MET A 241 -1.08 0.99 -19.74
CA MET A 241 -1.75 1.77 -18.69
C MET A 241 -3.15 2.21 -19.11
N THR A 242 -3.95 2.62 -18.13
CA THR A 242 -5.18 3.39 -18.34
C THR A 242 -5.24 4.57 -17.38
N ARG A 243 -6.01 5.61 -17.72
CA ARG A 243 -6.23 6.78 -16.88
C ARG A 243 -7.66 6.79 -16.38
N PHE A 244 -7.80 6.84 -15.07
CA PHE A 244 -9.13 6.94 -14.48
C PHE A 244 -9.65 8.37 -14.52
N PRO A 245 -10.93 8.60 -14.80
CA PRO A 245 -11.56 9.89 -14.56
C PRO A 245 -11.57 10.19 -13.07
N HIS A 246 -11.35 11.46 -12.69
CA HIS A 246 -11.25 11.87 -11.29
C HIS A 246 -10.25 11.05 -10.47
N PRO A 247 -8.99 10.90 -10.95
CA PRO A 247 -8.01 10.03 -10.33
C PRO A 247 -7.66 10.54 -8.92
N THR A 248 -7.31 9.60 -8.06
CA THR A 248 -6.73 9.89 -6.74
C THR A 248 -5.42 9.12 -6.62
N PHE A 249 -5.45 7.98 -5.94
CA PHE A 249 -4.29 7.11 -5.75
C PHE A 249 -4.35 5.85 -6.61
N ASP A 250 -5.35 5.74 -7.51
CA ASP A 250 -5.72 4.60 -8.36
C ASP A 250 -5.97 3.30 -7.56
N GLU A 251 -5.03 2.84 -6.78
CA GLU A 251 -5.13 1.65 -5.91
C GLU A 251 -5.73 0.45 -6.66
N HIS A 252 -5.33 0.28 -7.94
CA HIS A 252 -5.94 -0.68 -8.84
C HIS A 252 -5.51 -2.11 -8.56
N ILE A 253 -6.39 -3.05 -8.92
CA ILE A 253 -6.22 -4.49 -8.82
C ILE A 253 -6.47 -5.06 -10.21
N ILE A 254 -5.74 -6.09 -10.61
CA ILE A 254 -5.88 -6.74 -11.91
C ILE A 254 -6.19 -8.21 -11.68
N ILE A 255 -7.26 -8.71 -12.29
CA ILE A 255 -7.73 -10.10 -12.19
C ILE A 255 -7.94 -10.65 -13.59
N GLU A 256 -7.56 -11.91 -13.81
CA GLU A 256 -7.94 -12.65 -15.02
C GLU A 256 -9.36 -13.21 -14.87
N LEU A 257 -10.22 -12.93 -15.83
CA LEU A 257 -11.57 -13.45 -15.90
C LEU A 257 -11.59 -14.84 -16.57
N GLY A 258 -12.67 -15.58 -16.39
CA GLY A 258 -12.83 -16.92 -16.95
C GLY A 258 -12.83 -16.96 -18.49
N ASP A 259 -13.10 -15.83 -19.14
CA ASP A 259 -13.01 -15.67 -20.60
C ASP A 259 -11.62 -15.27 -21.11
N GLY A 260 -10.64 -15.15 -20.21
CA GLY A 260 -9.25 -14.79 -20.50
C GLY A 260 -8.97 -13.30 -20.59
N ARG A 261 -9.97 -12.44 -20.48
CA ARG A 261 -9.75 -10.99 -20.38
C ARG A 261 -9.15 -10.63 -19.01
N TRP A 262 -8.38 -9.56 -18.99
CA TRP A 262 -7.94 -8.97 -17.74
C TRP A 262 -8.92 -7.87 -17.31
N TRP A 263 -9.30 -7.90 -16.07
CA TRP A 263 -10.19 -6.93 -15.43
C TRP A 263 -9.42 -6.11 -14.42
N MET A 264 -9.37 -4.82 -14.65
CA MET A 264 -8.79 -3.85 -13.72
C MET A 264 -9.92 -3.17 -12.96
N THR A 265 -9.80 -3.12 -11.62
CA THR A 265 -10.65 -2.30 -10.77
C THR A 265 -9.79 -1.32 -9.99
N GLY A 266 -10.28 -0.11 -9.74
CA GLY A 266 -9.53 0.92 -9.03
C GLY A 266 -10.42 1.87 -8.24
N ARG A 267 -9.78 2.77 -7.51
CA ARG A 267 -10.43 3.79 -6.70
C ARG A 267 -10.44 5.13 -7.42
N VAL A 268 -11.59 5.82 -7.45
CA VAL A 268 -11.73 7.18 -7.98
C VAL A 268 -12.48 8.11 -7.03
N GLY A 269 -12.37 9.42 -7.27
CA GLY A 269 -13.10 10.46 -6.57
C GLY A 269 -12.53 10.84 -5.20
N ILE A 270 -13.16 11.85 -4.58
CA ILE A 270 -12.78 12.39 -3.26
C ILE A 270 -13.99 12.36 -2.33
N GLY A 271 -13.85 11.70 -1.17
CA GLY A 271 -14.99 11.50 -0.25
C GLY A 271 -16.11 10.74 -0.93
N THR A 272 -17.28 11.37 -1.10
CA THR A 272 -18.43 10.84 -1.86
C THR A 272 -18.56 11.50 -3.23
N ARG A 273 -17.73 12.50 -3.55
CA ARG A 273 -17.80 13.25 -4.80
C ARG A 273 -17.13 12.47 -5.93
N ASN A 274 -17.88 12.14 -6.97
CA ASN A 274 -17.41 11.34 -8.10
C ASN A 274 -16.68 10.06 -7.65
N SER A 275 -17.11 9.49 -6.53
CA SER A 275 -16.44 8.35 -5.91
C SER A 275 -17.08 7.05 -6.35
N GLY A 276 -16.24 6.04 -6.56
CA GLY A 276 -16.66 4.71 -6.96
C GLY A 276 -15.49 3.74 -7.04
N ILE A 277 -15.84 2.50 -7.27
CA ILE A 277 -14.95 1.51 -7.84
C ILE A 277 -15.08 1.65 -9.36
N ILE A 278 -13.98 1.97 -10.03
CA ILE A 278 -13.91 2.05 -11.47
C ILE A 278 -13.47 0.71 -12.05
N GLN A 279 -13.81 0.42 -13.30
CA GLN A 279 -13.34 -0.76 -14.01
C GLN A 279 -12.86 -0.44 -15.42
N SER A 280 -11.97 -1.28 -15.93
CA SER A 280 -11.51 -1.31 -17.29
C SER A 280 -11.11 -2.75 -17.66
N PHE A 281 -11.18 -3.09 -18.95
CA PHE A 281 -10.90 -4.45 -19.45
C PHE A 281 -9.82 -4.43 -20.51
N SER A 282 -8.99 -5.47 -20.51
CA SER A 282 -8.01 -5.73 -21.56
C SER A 282 -8.28 -7.10 -22.17
N SER A 283 -8.32 -7.18 -23.51
CA SER A 283 -8.42 -8.42 -24.29
C SER A 283 -7.10 -8.84 -24.90
N ASP A 284 -6.04 -8.06 -24.71
CA ASP A 284 -4.71 -8.26 -25.27
C ASP A 284 -3.62 -8.37 -24.19
N LYS A 285 -3.98 -8.89 -23.01
CA LYS A 285 -3.07 -9.14 -21.89
C LYS A 285 -2.40 -7.87 -21.35
N GLY A 286 -3.14 -6.77 -21.27
CA GLY A 286 -2.73 -5.52 -20.63
C GLY A 286 -2.01 -4.53 -21.53
N TYR A 287 -1.88 -4.77 -22.83
CA TYR A 287 -1.30 -3.78 -23.75
C TYR A 287 -2.25 -2.60 -23.99
N THR A 288 -3.55 -2.88 -24.15
CA THR A 288 -4.58 -1.85 -24.27
C THR A 288 -5.74 -2.13 -23.32
N TRP A 289 -6.44 -1.06 -22.96
CA TRP A 289 -7.52 -1.10 -21.97
C TRP A 289 -8.75 -0.40 -22.54
N SER A 290 -9.94 -0.91 -22.21
CA SER A 290 -11.21 -0.23 -22.53
C SER A 290 -11.26 1.12 -21.82
N GLU A 291 -12.13 2.03 -22.33
CA GLU A 291 -12.42 3.26 -21.61
C GLU A 291 -12.91 2.94 -20.19
N PRO A 292 -12.32 3.53 -19.14
CA PRO A 292 -12.72 3.25 -17.77
C PRO A 292 -14.12 3.75 -17.46
N GLU A 293 -14.91 2.95 -16.77
CA GLU A 293 -16.27 3.28 -16.33
C GLU A 293 -16.51 2.97 -14.85
N ILE A 294 -17.46 3.65 -14.23
CA ILE A 294 -17.85 3.35 -12.85
C ILE A 294 -18.52 1.97 -12.81
N TYR A 295 -17.91 1.07 -12.10
CA TYR A 295 -18.43 -0.28 -11.84
C TYR A 295 -19.48 -0.26 -10.72
N GLN A 296 -19.16 0.40 -9.61
CA GLN A 296 -20.04 0.46 -8.44
C GLN A 296 -19.88 1.78 -7.69
N PRO A 297 -20.95 2.34 -7.11
CA PRO A 297 -20.85 3.43 -6.13
C PRO A 297 -20.02 2.95 -4.93
N HIS A 298 -19.08 3.76 -4.47
CA HIS A 298 -18.23 3.44 -3.32
C HIS A 298 -17.63 4.72 -2.74
N ILE A 299 -17.48 4.77 -1.42
CA ILE A 299 -16.70 5.83 -0.78
C ILE A 299 -15.26 5.79 -1.29
N SER A 300 -14.61 6.94 -1.45
CA SER A 300 -13.21 7.01 -1.86
C SER A 300 -12.30 6.30 -0.84
N SER A 301 -12.10 5.00 -1.03
CA SER A 301 -11.27 4.11 -0.22
C SER A 301 -10.84 2.92 -1.05
N ARG A 302 -9.71 2.30 -0.68
CA ARG A 302 -9.30 1.03 -1.27
C ARG A 302 -10.35 -0.06 -0.96
N HIS A 303 -10.64 -0.90 -1.94
CA HIS A 303 -11.34 -2.17 -1.79
C HIS A 303 -10.32 -3.32 -1.93
N PHE A 304 -10.74 -4.51 -1.61
CA PHE A 304 -9.96 -5.73 -1.84
C PHE A 304 -10.77 -6.68 -2.69
N ILE A 305 -10.16 -7.29 -3.69
CA ILE A 305 -10.76 -8.31 -4.54
C ILE A 305 -9.69 -9.30 -4.97
N THR A 306 -10.02 -10.60 -4.92
CA THR A 306 -9.11 -11.65 -5.40
C THR A 306 -9.91 -12.88 -5.81
N ARG A 307 -9.30 -13.72 -6.67
CA ARG A 307 -9.84 -15.02 -7.04
C ARG A 307 -9.46 -16.05 -5.97
N LEU A 308 -10.43 -16.85 -5.58
CA LEU A 308 -10.29 -17.95 -4.63
C LEU A 308 -9.98 -19.26 -5.32
N ALA A 309 -9.52 -20.25 -4.57
CA ALA A 309 -9.23 -21.60 -5.07
C ALA A 309 -10.47 -22.32 -5.65
N SER A 310 -11.66 -21.95 -5.23
CA SER A 310 -12.93 -22.42 -5.80
C SER A 310 -13.19 -21.89 -7.21
N GLY A 311 -12.46 -20.87 -7.66
CA GLY A 311 -12.74 -20.11 -8.86
C GLY A 311 -13.63 -18.90 -8.65
N ASN A 312 -14.28 -18.76 -7.50
CA ASN A 312 -15.09 -17.60 -7.16
C ASN A 312 -14.20 -16.35 -6.88
N LEU A 313 -14.79 -15.18 -6.97
CA LEU A 313 -14.16 -13.94 -6.50
C LEU A 313 -14.69 -13.59 -5.12
N VAL A 314 -13.80 -13.14 -4.23
CA VAL A 314 -14.18 -12.44 -3.01
C VAL A 314 -13.93 -10.95 -3.18
N MET A 315 -14.88 -10.11 -2.73
CA MET A 315 -14.71 -8.66 -2.63
C MET A 315 -14.96 -8.20 -1.20
N VAL A 316 -14.08 -7.34 -0.69
CA VAL A 316 -14.28 -6.62 0.58
C VAL A 316 -14.32 -5.13 0.29
N ARG A 317 -15.45 -4.50 0.64
CA ARG A 317 -15.74 -3.10 0.36
C ARG A 317 -16.56 -2.44 1.48
N HIS A 318 -16.68 -1.12 1.42
CA HIS A 318 -17.58 -0.38 2.31
C HIS A 318 -19.01 -0.38 1.76
N GLY A 319 -19.97 -0.69 2.64
CA GLY A 319 -21.40 -0.67 2.32
C GLY A 319 -21.84 -1.78 1.37
N ARG A 320 -23.06 -1.64 0.87
CA ARG A 320 -23.67 -2.54 -0.12
C ARG A 320 -23.27 -2.12 -1.55
N PHE A 321 -23.60 -2.95 -2.55
CA PHE A 321 -23.22 -2.69 -3.95
C PHE A 321 -23.86 -1.45 -4.55
N ASP A 322 -25.04 -1.11 -4.12
CA ASP A 322 -25.85 0.02 -4.56
C ASP A 322 -25.62 1.28 -3.71
N GLU A 323 -24.68 1.22 -2.75
CA GLU A 323 -24.48 2.27 -1.76
C GLU A 323 -23.08 2.90 -1.86
N CYS A 324 -23.03 4.23 -1.85
CA CYS A 324 -21.85 5.00 -1.47
C CYS A 324 -22.04 5.48 -0.04
N THR A 325 -21.38 4.86 0.91
CA THR A 325 -21.45 5.25 2.33
C THR A 325 -20.91 6.68 2.52
N LYS A 326 -21.47 7.44 3.47
CA LYS A 326 -21.00 8.82 3.75
C LYS A 326 -19.60 8.87 4.36
N THR A 327 -19.18 7.79 4.98
CA THR A 327 -17.89 7.63 5.66
C THR A 327 -17.38 6.22 5.45
N ARG A 328 -16.11 5.97 5.78
CA ARG A 328 -15.53 4.62 5.74
C ARG A 328 -16.06 3.80 6.92
N THR A 329 -17.13 3.06 6.69
CA THR A 329 -17.82 2.20 7.66
C THR A 329 -18.42 0.99 6.93
N ASN A 330 -19.01 0.06 7.68
CA ASN A 330 -19.69 -1.12 7.14
C ASN A 330 -18.81 -1.92 6.17
N LEU A 331 -17.59 -2.26 6.61
CA LEU A 331 -16.70 -3.12 5.83
C LEU A 331 -17.34 -4.50 5.69
N THR A 332 -17.64 -4.92 4.46
CA THR A 332 -18.46 -6.10 4.17
C THR A 332 -17.79 -6.95 3.09
N ALA A 333 -17.82 -8.27 3.26
CA ALA A 333 -17.32 -9.25 2.30
C ALA A 333 -18.45 -9.88 1.49
N PHE A 334 -18.20 -10.11 0.19
CA PHE A 334 -19.14 -10.70 -0.77
C PHE A 334 -18.44 -11.72 -1.66
N ILE A 335 -19.21 -12.65 -2.26
CA ILE A 335 -18.74 -13.66 -3.21
C ILE A 335 -19.41 -13.43 -4.58
N SER A 336 -18.65 -13.64 -5.65
CA SER A 336 -19.14 -13.73 -7.02
C SER A 336 -18.70 -15.04 -7.66
N ASP A 337 -19.63 -15.75 -8.29
CA ASP A 337 -19.40 -16.97 -9.06
C ASP A 337 -19.58 -16.76 -10.58
N ASP A 338 -19.65 -15.49 -11.01
CA ASP A 338 -19.89 -15.09 -12.40
C ASP A 338 -18.93 -13.98 -12.88
N ASP A 339 -17.69 -13.98 -12.36
CA ASP A 339 -16.64 -13.02 -12.72
C ASP A 339 -17.02 -11.57 -12.40
N GLY A 340 -17.64 -11.33 -11.27
CA GLY A 340 -17.94 -10.00 -10.77
C GLY A 340 -19.20 -9.37 -11.39
N LYS A 341 -19.99 -10.09 -12.20
CA LYS A 341 -21.24 -9.56 -12.75
C LYS A 341 -22.30 -9.42 -11.67
N THR A 342 -22.40 -10.40 -10.77
CA THR A 342 -23.26 -10.35 -9.59
C THR A 342 -22.50 -10.78 -8.33
N TRP A 343 -23.01 -10.33 -7.18
CA TRP A 343 -22.40 -10.60 -5.88
C TRP A 343 -23.45 -11.14 -4.91
N LYS A 344 -23.03 -12.12 -4.10
CA LYS A 344 -23.88 -12.85 -3.16
C LYS A 344 -23.34 -12.77 -1.75
N GLY A 345 -24.16 -13.10 -0.77
CA GLY A 345 -23.83 -13.07 0.65
C GLY A 345 -23.84 -11.66 1.22
N GLY A 346 -22.87 -11.33 2.04
CA GLY A 346 -22.75 -10.04 2.71
C GLY A 346 -22.40 -10.20 4.17
N LEU A 347 -21.20 -10.74 4.46
CA LEU A 347 -20.67 -10.81 5.82
C LEU A 347 -20.14 -9.43 6.24
N LEU A 348 -20.84 -8.82 7.21
CA LEU A 348 -20.38 -7.57 7.83
C LEU A 348 -19.16 -7.86 8.72
N LEU A 349 -17.99 -7.38 8.30
CA LEU A 349 -16.73 -7.57 9.02
C LEU A 349 -16.61 -6.60 10.19
N ASP A 350 -16.93 -5.33 9.94
CA ASP A 350 -16.90 -4.28 10.95
C ASP A 350 -17.78 -3.10 10.55
N ASP A 351 -18.57 -2.60 11.48
CA ASP A 351 -19.48 -1.45 11.33
C ASP A 351 -18.94 -0.17 11.97
N THR A 352 -17.73 -0.23 12.54
CA THR A 352 -17.11 0.93 13.19
C THR A 352 -16.83 2.04 12.18
N TYR A 353 -16.75 3.26 12.65
CA TYR A 353 -16.40 4.44 11.85
C TYR A 353 -14.89 4.53 11.61
N ASP A 354 -14.51 4.98 10.41
CA ASP A 354 -13.13 5.24 9.98
C ASP A 354 -12.28 3.96 9.91
N ILE A 355 -12.81 2.98 9.18
CA ILE A 355 -12.15 1.72 8.80
C ILE A 355 -11.52 1.92 7.42
N SER A 356 -10.35 1.33 7.18
CA SER A 356 -9.68 1.50 5.89
C SER A 356 -8.85 0.29 5.47
N TYR A 357 -8.53 0.24 4.19
CA TYR A 357 -7.50 -0.56 3.54
C TYR A 357 -7.59 -2.07 3.80
N PRO A 358 -8.72 -2.70 3.46
CA PRO A 358 -8.79 -4.16 3.48
C PRO A 358 -7.75 -4.75 2.52
N THR A 359 -7.05 -5.78 2.97
CA THR A 359 -6.12 -6.60 2.18
C THR A 359 -6.11 -8.01 2.75
N GLY A 360 -5.86 -9.03 1.92
CA GLY A 360 -5.98 -10.39 2.39
C GLY A 360 -5.33 -11.43 1.50
N PHE A 361 -5.54 -12.69 1.87
CA PHE A 361 -5.14 -13.89 1.14
C PHE A 361 -6.09 -15.04 1.49
N GLN A 362 -6.10 -16.08 0.67
CA GLN A 362 -6.71 -17.36 1.03
C GLN A 362 -5.61 -18.36 1.42
N ALA A 363 -5.80 -19.03 2.56
CA ALA A 363 -4.91 -20.06 3.01
C ALA A 363 -5.24 -21.42 2.35
N PRO A 364 -4.30 -22.40 2.33
CA PRO A 364 -4.54 -23.70 1.71
C PRO A 364 -5.69 -24.51 2.30
N ASP A 365 -6.07 -24.22 3.54
CA ASP A 365 -7.23 -24.81 4.24
C ASP A 365 -8.58 -24.20 3.83
N GLY A 366 -8.58 -23.27 2.88
CA GLY A 366 -9.76 -22.59 2.36
C GLY A 366 -10.17 -21.34 3.14
N TYR A 367 -9.62 -21.09 4.31
CA TYR A 367 -9.91 -19.87 5.04
C TYR A 367 -9.34 -18.63 4.34
N ILE A 368 -10.13 -17.56 4.34
CA ILE A 368 -9.80 -16.25 3.83
C ILE A 368 -9.44 -15.36 5.02
N TYR A 369 -8.26 -14.76 4.98
CA TYR A 369 -7.78 -13.83 5.98
C TYR A 369 -7.80 -12.43 5.41
N VAL A 370 -8.39 -11.46 6.12
CA VAL A 370 -8.43 -10.06 5.72
C VAL A 370 -8.02 -9.17 6.89
N SER A 371 -6.99 -8.36 6.69
CA SER A 371 -6.63 -7.30 7.64
C SER A 371 -7.14 -5.95 7.17
N TYR A 372 -7.40 -5.05 8.11
CA TYR A 372 -7.81 -3.67 7.87
C TYR A 372 -7.40 -2.78 9.04
N ASP A 373 -7.25 -1.49 8.79
CA ASP A 373 -6.96 -0.53 9.86
C ASP A 373 -8.21 0.19 10.36
N LEU A 374 -8.17 0.59 11.63
CA LEU A 374 -9.22 1.31 12.30
C LEU A 374 -8.70 2.60 12.92
N GLN A 375 -9.30 3.73 12.50
CA GLN A 375 -9.08 5.03 13.12
C GLN A 375 -7.59 5.40 13.22
N ARG A 376 -6.90 5.38 12.10
CA ARG A 376 -5.44 5.60 11.96
C ARG A 376 -4.90 6.72 12.84
N THR A 377 -5.60 7.88 12.86
CA THR A 377 -5.20 9.07 13.61
C THR A 377 -5.51 8.99 15.10
N ARG A 378 -6.49 8.18 15.51
CA ARG A 378 -7.00 8.15 16.90
C ARG A 378 -6.63 6.91 17.66
N ARG A 379 -6.73 5.75 17.02
CA ARG A 379 -6.45 4.42 17.61
C ARG A 379 -5.25 3.76 16.96
N GLY A 380 -5.10 3.89 15.62
CA GLY A 380 -4.03 3.28 14.85
C GLY A 380 -4.02 1.76 14.93
N GLU A 381 -5.18 1.15 15.16
CA GLU A 381 -5.31 -0.29 15.39
C GLU A 381 -5.48 -1.02 14.06
N ILE A 382 -4.93 -2.26 13.98
CA ILE A 382 -5.10 -3.16 12.84
C ILE A 382 -5.80 -4.42 13.33
N TYR A 383 -6.81 -4.83 12.59
CA TYR A 383 -7.63 -5.98 12.88
C TYR A 383 -7.50 -7.05 11.81
N LEU A 384 -7.75 -8.28 12.18
CA LEU A 384 -7.79 -9.47 11.33
C LEU A 384 -9.16 -10.11 11.40
N VAL A 385 -9.61 -10.59 10.25
CA VAL A 385 -10.77 -11.48 10.08
C VAL A 385 -10.27 -12.79 9.49
N LYS A 386 -10.83 -13.91 9.97
CA LYS A 386 -10.68 -15.25 9.40
C LYS A 386 -12.08 -15.77 9.08
N MET A 387 -12.35 -16.08 7.81
CA MET A 387 -13.67 -16.48 7.33
C MET A 387 -13.55 -17.46 6.17
N THR A 388 -14.65 -18.15 5.85
CA THR A 388 -14.79 -19.00 4.65
C THR A 388 -15.78 -18.38 3.67
N GLU A 389 -15.86 -18.95 2.46
CA GLU A 389 -16.92 -18.57 1.50
C GLU A 389 -18.32 -18.83 2.08
N GLU A 390 -18.49 -19.92 2.84
CA GLU A 390 -19.74 -20.26 3.50
C GLU A 390 -20.15 -19.20 4.54
N ASP A 391 -19.21 -18.68 5.32
CA ASP A 391 -19.47 -17.58 6.26
C ASP A 391 -19.98 -16.33 5.54
N ILE A 392 -19.35 -15.98 4.40
CA ILE A 392 -19.73 -14.83 3.59
C ILE A 392 -21.15 -15.02 3.02
N LEU A 393 -21.45 -16.20 2.48
CA LEU A 393 -22.76 -16.52 1.92
C LEU A 393 -23.85 -16.55 2.98
N ALA A 394 -23.51 -17.05 4.19
CA ALA A 394 -24.44 -17.09 5.35
C ALA A 394 -24.64 -15.69 5.99
N GLY A 395 -23.77 -14.73 5.70
CA GLY A 395 -23.78 -13.40 6.33
C GLY A 395 -23.39 -13.40 7.82
N LYS A 396 -22.80 -14.47 8.30
CA LYS A 396 -22.32 -14.68 9.70
C LYS A 396 -21.26 -15.76 9.73
N ILE A 397 -20.43 -15.76 10.77
CA ILE A 397 -19.47 -16.85 11.00
C ILE A 397 -20.23 -18.13 11.38
N VAL A 398 -20.07 -19.16 10.54
CA VAL A 398 -20.56 -20.54 10.76
C VAL A 398 -19.42 -21.55 10.80
N SER A 399 -18.25 -21.18 10.26
CA SER A 399 -17.04 -22.02 10.26
C SER A 399 -16.47 -22.14 11.68
N PRO A 400 -15.88 -23.29 12.05
CA PRO A 400 -15.46 -23.58 13.42
C PRO A 400 -14.31 -22.68 13.90
N GLU A 401 -13.46 -22.19 13.00
CA GLU A 401 -12.29 -21.37 13.35
C GLU A 401 -12.39 -19.93 12.84
N GLY A 402 -13.54 -19.56 12.29
CA GLY A 402 -13.80 -18.21 11.81
C GLY A 402 -13.90 -17.21 12.97
N PHE A 403 -13.40 -16.00 12.74
CA PHE A 403 -13.55 -14.90 13.69
C PHE A 403 -13.59 -13.55 12.98
N LEU A 404 -14.18 -12.57 13.66
CA LEU A 404 -14.21 -11.17 13.26
C LEU A 404 -13.48 -10.30 14.28
N LYS A 405 -12.97 -9.14 13.83
CA LYS A 405 -12.43 -8.08 14.71
C LYS A 405 -11.34 -8.57 15.68
N HIS A 406 -10.43 -9.44 15.25
CA HIS A 406 -9.30 -9.85 16.06
C HIS A 406 -8.20 -8.80 15.98
N LEU A 407 -7.83 -8.19 17.11
CA LEU A 407 -6.82 -7.15 17.18
C LEU A 407 -5.43 -7.75 17.00
N ILE A 408 -4.71 -7.36 15.93
CA ILE A 408 -3.36 -7.85 15.63
C ILE A 408 -2.26 -6.83 15.87
N TYR A 409 -2.61 -5.55 15.90
CA TYR A 409 -1.67 -4.47 16.18
C TYR A 409 -2.36 -3.29 16.84
N LYS A 410 -1.66 -2.72 17.83
CA LYS A 410 -2.04 -1.49 18.50
C LYS A 410 -0.79 -0.70 18.90
N PRO A 411 -0.63 0.56 18.42
CA PRO A 411 0.52 1.37 18.78
C PRO A 411 0.46 1.78 20.25
N GLY A 412 1.62 1.71 20.92
CA GLY A 412 1.71 2.04 22.34
C GLY A 412 1.66 3.53 22.66
N LYS A 413 1.84 4.41 21.65
CA LYS A 413 1.96 5.86 21.83
C LYS A 413 1.12 6.68 20.84
N VAL A 414 -0.01 6.15 20.39
CA VAL A 414 -0.87 6.84 19.42
C VAL A 414 -1.24 8.27 19.82
N GLU A 415 -1.41 8.54 21.12
CA GLU A 415 -1.73 9.87 21.64
C GLU A 415 -0.61 10.91 21.45
N LYS A 416 0.62 10.45 21.15
CA LYS A 416 1.81 11.30 20.91
C LYS A 416 2.06 11.55 19.43
N SER A 417 1.33 10.87 18.53
CA SER A 417 1.49 11.10 17.09
C SER A 417 1.13 12.54 16.71
N LYS A 418 1.86 13.12 15.75
CA LYS A 418 1.56 14.46 15.21
C LYS A 418 0.11 14.53 14.71
N ALA A 419 -0.34 13.49 14.03
CA ALA A 419 -1.70 13.37 13.50
C ALA A 419 -2.77 13.41 14.61
N ASN A 420 -2.58 12.65 15.69
CA ASN A 420 -3.52 12.65 16.83
C ASN A 420 -3.53 14.00 17.55
N ILE A 421 -2.37 14.60 17.76
CA ILE A 421 -2.26 15.93 18.37
C ILE A 421 -2.99 16.98 17.52
N ALA A 422 -2.80 16.97 16.20
CA ALA A 422 -3.49 17.87 15.28
C ALA A 422 -5.02 17.66 15.33
N TYR A 423 -5.47 16.40 15.26
CA TYR A 423 -6.88 16.03 15.38
C TYR A 423 -7.51 16.55 16.68
N ARG A 424 -6.85 16.36 17.82
CA ARG A 424 -7.33 16.83 19.12
C ARG A 424 -7.41 18.36 19.20
N LYS A 425 -6.43 19.07 18.60
CA LYS A 425 -6.44 20.56 18.53
C LYS A 425 -7.61 21.06 17.70
N ALA A 426 -7.87 20.47 16.54
CA ALA A 426 -8.98 20.83 15.67
C ALA A 426 -10.35 20.64 16.37
N ASN A 427 -10.54 19.50 17.04
CA ASN A 427 -11.80 19.20 17.73
C ASN A 427 -12.02 20.01 19.03
N LYS A 428 -10.96 20.52 19.67
CA LYS A 428 -11.11 21.49 20.79
C LYS A 428 -11.67 22.82 20.31
N LYS A 429 -11.24 23.32 19.13
CA LYS A 429 -11.77 24.56 18.55
C LYS A 429 -13.25 24.46 18.17
N ASN A 430 -13.72 23.27 17.76
CA ASN A 430 -15.12 23.04 17.40
C ASN A 430 -16.08 22.86 18.60
N LYS A 431 -15.55 22.60 19.81
CA LYS A 431 -16.35 22.50 21.05
C LYS A 431 -16.52 23.83 21.77
N VAL A 432 -15.81 24.87 21.35
CA VAL A 432 -15.83 26.22 21.96
C VAL A 432 -16.65 27.19 21.09
N LYS A 433 -17.22 26.72 19.98
CA LYS A 433 -18.24 27.39 19.18
C LYS A 433 -19.58 26.68 19.37
#